data_65eed255e04c87ebb3bd1b80f55a8340
#
_entry.id   65eed255e04c87ebb3bd1b80f55a8340
#
_cell.length_a   1.000
_cell.length_b   1.000
_cell.length_c   1.000
_cell.angle_alpha   90.00
_cell.angle_beta   90.00
_cell.angle_gamma   90.00
#
_symmetry.space_group_name_H-M   'P 1'
#
loop_
_entity.id
_entity.type
_entity.pdbx_description
1 polymer ?
#
loop_
_entity_poly.entity_id
_entity_poly.type
_entity_poly.pdbx_seq_one_letter_code
_entity_poly.pdbx_strand_id
1 'polypeptide(L)'
;MEKLETAAQSITWHVTSARWQVAREVAAVEYLMATLGSDRFLPPIGGWSVDYSVVAAVLDGALARGGPVHSLELGSGAGTPWFASVAKLTGGQHVAVEHNPVFVARTMALLEHYELLDFCTVVEAELTPGADGAEWYALAPITSRVSDGSVDVLVIDGPPASVGPQARRPALALLERLLADDALVVLDDVVRAEEQQTLAAWEQEYGDRLRVLPILDRAALFRLRSAAPSEGPQSGDEPDPTEEA
;
A
#
# COMPACT_ATOMS: atom_id res chain seq x y z
N MET A 1 -37.06 -13.27 -24.85
CA MET A 1 -36.65 -11.87 -25.14
C MET A 1 -35.97 -11.27 -23.94
N GLU A 2 -36.55 -11.30 -22.77
CA GLU A 2 -35.99 -10.73 -21.50
C GLU A 2 -34.54 -11.16 -21.16
N LYS A 3 -34.19 -12.45 -21.30
CA LYS A 3 -32.81 -12.94 -21.07
C LYS A 3 -31.80 -12.40 -22.09
N LEU A 4 -32.20 -12.12 -23.32
CA LEU A 4 -31.34 -11.55 -24.35
C LEU A 4 -31.14 -10.05 -24.11
N GLU A 5 -32.16 -9.33 -23.68
CA GLU A 5 -32.07 -7.92 -23.31
C GLU A 5 -31.15 -7.72 -22.07
N THR A 6 -31.31 -8.57 -21.04
CA THR A 6 -30.43 -8.55 -19.86
C THR A 6 -28.98 -8.85 -20.24
N ALA A 7 -28.73 -9.83 -21.10
CA ALA A 7 -27.40 -10.13 -21.60
C ALA A 7 -26.77 -8.97 -22.40
N ALA A 8 -27.58 -8.36 -23.29
CA ALA A 8 -27.12 -7.20 -24.07
C ALA A 8 -26.80 -5.99 -23.20
N GLN A 9 -27.63 -5.72 -22.19
CA GLN A 9 -27.37 -4.65 -21.21
C GLN A 9 -26.11 -4.92 -20.41
N SER A 10 -25.90 -6.16 -19.96
CA SER A 10 -24.67 -6.56 -19.24
C SER A 10 -23.43 -6.37 -20.12
N ILE A 11 -23.47 -6.82 -21.37
CA ILE A 11 -22.33 -6.64 -22.30
C ILE A 11 -22.06 -5.15 -22.53
N THR A 12 -23.10 -4.36 -22.76
CA THR A 12 -22.95 -2.90 -22.97
C THR A 12 -22.34 -2.23 -21.77
N TRP A 13 -22.77 -2.61 -20.56
CA TRP A 13 -22.20 -2.09 -19.31
C TRP A 13 -20.72 -2.45 -19.15
N HIS A 14 -20.34 -3.72 -19.38
CA HIS A 14 -18.95 -4.16 -19.32
C HIS A 14 -18.04 -3.45 -20.32
N VAL A 15 -18.50 -3.30 -21.57
CA VAL A 15 -17.74 -2.58 -22.61
C VAL A 15 -17.57 -1.10 -22.24
N THR A 16 -18.61 -0.48 -21.71
CA THR A 16 -18.55 0.93 -21.29
C THR A 16 -17.61 1.11 -20.08
N SER A 17 -17.71 0.26 -19.08
CA SER A 17 -16.81 0.26 -17.92
C SER A 17 -15.35 0.06 -18.33
N ALA A 18 -15.07 -0.91 -19.21
CA ALA A 18 -13.72 -1.13 -19.71
C ALA A 18 -13.15 0.10 -20.47
N ARG A 19 -13.99 0.80 -21.24
CA ARG A 19 -13.56 2.04 -21.91
C ARG A 19 -13.22 3.15 -20.93
N TRP A 20 -14.01 3.31 -19.88
CA TRP A 20 -13.73 4.30 -18.84
C TRP A 20 -12.47 3.95 -18.05
N GLN A 21 -12.24 2.67 -17.78
CA GLN A 21 -11.02 2.19 -17.12
C GLN A 21 -9.79 2.52 -17.98
N VAL A 22 -9.80 2.18 -19.27
CA VAL A 22 -8.69 2.50 -20.18
C VAL A 22 -8.44 4.02 -20.26
N ALA A 23 -9.49 4.83 -20.39
CA ALA A 23 -9.35 6.28 -20.43
C ALA A 23 -8.73 6.84 -19.15
N ARG A 24 -9.09 6.30 -17.99
CA ARG A 24 -8.54 6.67 -16.68
C ARG A 24 -7.07 6.31 -16.56
N GLU A 25 -6.70 5.10 -16.97
CA GLU A 25 -5.30 4.64 -16.95
C GLU A 25 -4.42 5.47 -17.91
N VAL A 26 -4.94 5.83 -19.10
CA VAL A 26 -4.23 6.72 -20.05
C VAL A 26 -4.03 8.10 -19.41
N ALA A 27 -5.05 8.69 -18.81
CA ALA A 27 -4.93 9.98 -18.14
C ALA A 27 -3.97 9.91 -16.94
N ALA A 28 -3.99 8.80 -16.19
CA ALA A 28 -3.09 8.60 -15.06
C ALA A 28 -1.62 8.51 -15.50
N VAL A 29 -1.31 7.75 -16.55
CA VAL A 29 0.08 7.66 -17.04
C VAL A 29 0.56 8.98 -17.61
N GLU A 30 -0.27 9.72 -18.34
CA GLU A 30 0.06 11.07 -18.83
C GLU A 30 0.38 12.04 -17.68
N TYR A 31 -0.46 12.03 -16.64
CA TYR A 31 -0.26 12.82 -15.43
C TYR A 31 1.04 12.45 -14.71
N LEU A 32 1.29 11.16 -14.50
CA LEU A 32 2.50 10.66 -13.87
C LEU A 32 3.75 11.07 -14.64
N MET A 33 3.77 10.87 -15.95
CA MET A 33 4.90 11.24 -16.81
C MET A 33 5.18 12.75 -16.75
N ALA A 34 4.13 13.58 -16.80
CA ALA A 34 4.26 15.03 -16.72
C ALA A 34 4.77 15.50 -15.36
N THR A 35 4.37 14.85 -14.27
CA THR A 35 4.68 15.30 -12.90
C THR A 35 6.01 14.76 -12.40
N LEU A 36 6.32 13.49 -12.68
CA LEU A 36 7.57 12.86 -12.23
C LEU A 36 8.79 13.32 -13.04
N GLY A 37 8.59 13.95 -14.20
CA GLY A 37 9.67 14.54 -15.00
C GLY A 37 10.71 13.53 -15.49
N SER A 38 10.29 12.28 -15.69
CA SER A 38 11.20 11.22 -16.14
C SER A 38 11.51 11.38 -17.63
N ASP A 39 12.78 11.53 -17.96
CA ASP A 39 13.27 11.51 -19.36
C ASP A 39 13.19 10.11 -19.97
N ARG A 40 12.91 9.09 -19.18
CA ARG A 40 12.79 7.70 -19.57
C ARG A 40 11.40 7.18 -19.25
N PHE A 41 10.81 6.44 -20.18
CA PHE A 41 9.60 5.68 -19.90
C PHE A 41 9.88 4.64 -18.81
N LEU A 42 9.23 4.78 -17.67
CA LEU A 42 9.24 3.75 -16.63
C LEU A 42 8.56 2.46 -17.14
N PRO A 43 8.82 1.30 -16.51
CA PRO A 43 8.28 0.05 -17.01
C PRO A 43 6.76 0.08 -17.06
N PRO A 44 6.12 -0.55 -18.07
CA PRO A 44 4.67 -0.65 -18.11
C PRO A 44 4.17 -1.44 -16.90
N ILE A 45 3.08 -0.96 -16.30
CA ILE A 45 2.42 -1.57 -15.13
C ILE A 45 0.99 -1.99 -15.48
N GLY A 46 0.36 -2.71 -14.56
CA GLY A 46 -0.93 -3.40 -14.74
C GLY A 46 -0.76 -4.91 -14.81
N GLY A 47 -1.87 -5.63 -14.80
CA GLY A 47 -1.85 -7.10 -14.75
C GLY A 47 -1.45 -7.63 -13.38
N TRP A 48 -0.18 -7.95 -13.17
CA TRP A 48 0.36 -8.46 -11.89
C TRP A 48 0.89 -7.36 -10.97
N SER A 49 0.96 -6.14 -11.41
CA SER A 49 1.31 -4.98 -10.61
C SER A 49 0.13 -4.02 -10.50
N VAL A 50 0.21 -3.08 -9.60
CA VAL A 50 -0.79 -2.00 -9.47
C VAL A 50 -1.05 -1.26 -10.77
N ASP A 51 -2.21 -0.61 -10.90
CA ASP A 51 -2.56 0.21 -12.04
C ASP A 51 -1.97 1.63 -11.92
N TYR A 52 -1.84 2.35 -13.04
CA TYR A 52 -1.32 3.74 -13.05
C TYR A 52 -2.18 4.68 -12.20
N SER A 53 -3.48 4.48 -12.15
CA SER A 53 -4.38 5.27 -11.29
C SER A 53 -4.07 5.14 -9.81
N VAL A 54 -3.56 3.98 -9.36
CA VAL A 54 -3.09 3.77 -7.98
C VAL A 54 -1.84 4.60 -7.71
N VAL A 55 -0.86 4.53 -8.60
CA VAL A 55 0.38 5.34 -8.47
C VAL A 55 0.06 6.84 -8.50
N ALA A 56 -0.87 7.26 -9.36
CA ALA A 56 -1.33 8.66 -9.43
C ALA A 56 -1.97 9.11 -8.11
N ALA A 57 -2.81 8.28 -7.50
CA ALA A 57 -3.42 8.58 -6.21
C ALA A 57 -2.39 8.63 -5.06
N VAL A 58 -1.36 7.78 -5.11
CA VAL A 58 -0.23 7.85 -4.17
C VAL A 58 0.56 9.14 -4.37
N LEU A 59 0.83 9.54 -5.61
CA LEU A 59 1.51 10.80 -5.93
C LEU A 59 0.70 12.01 -5.44
N ASP A 60 -0.61 12.04 -5.69
CA ASP A 60 -1.49 13.11 -5.20
C ASP A 60 -1.48 13.20 -3.67
N GLY A 61 -1.57 12.04 -2.99
CA GLY A 61 -1.46 11.96 -1.54
C GLY A 61 -0.11 12.46 -1.01
N ALA A 62 0.97 12.13 -1.70
CA ALA A 62 2.32 12.56 -1.37
C ALA A 62 2.51 14.09 -1.54
N LEU A 63 2.02 14.64 -2.66
CA LEU A 63 2.08 16.09 -2.94
C LEU A 63 1.21 16.89 -1.95
N ALA A 64 0.01 16.37 -1.61
CA ALA A 64 -0.88 17.01 -0.65
C ALA A 64 -0.30 17.03 0.77
N ARG A 65 0.49 16.02 1.16
CA ARG A 65 1.16 15.99 2.46
C ARG A 65 2.23 17.07 2.58
N GLY A 66 2.99 17.30 1.51
CA GLY A 66 4.13 18.20 1.48
C GLY A 66 5.36 17.61 2.22
N GLY A 67 6.55 17.92 1.73
CA GLY A 67 7.81 17.42 2.29
C GLY A 67 8.14 15.97 1.87
N PRO A 68 9.19 15.37 2.47
CA PRO A 68 9.61 14.01 2.17
C PRO A 68 8.50 13.00 2.49
N VAL A 69 8.28 12.05 1.56
CA VAL A 69 7.30 10.96 1.74
C VAL A 69 8.02 9.62 1.72
N HIS A 70 7.86 8.86 2.79
CA HIS A 70 8.42 7.53 2.92
C HIS A 70 7.34 6.48 2.67
N SER A 71 7.63 5.54 1.79
CA SER A 71 6.66 4.50 1.40
C SER A 71 7.22 3.10 1.57
N LEU A 72 6.33 2.16 1.90
CA LEU A 72 6.60 0.74 2.03
C LEU A 72 5.69 -0.03 1.08
N GLU A 73 6.26 -0.88 0.24
CA GLU A 73 5.55 -1.75 -0.70
C GLU A 73 5.75 -3.21 -0.30
N LEU A 74 4.67 -3.97 -0.23
CA LEU A 74 4.69 -5.42 -0.08
C LEU A 74 4.44 -6.07 -1.45
N GLY A 75 5.43 -6.81 -1.96
CA GLY A 75 5.48 -7.34 -3.31
C GLY A 75 6.18 -6.36 -4.27
N SER A 76 7.41 -6.67 -4.67
CA SER A 76 8.16 -5.81 -5.58
C SER A 76 7.99 -6.21 -7.05
N GLY A 77 8.18 -5.27 -7.97
CA GLY A 77 8.09 -5.55 -9.39
C GLY A 77 8.11 -4.32 -10.29
N ALA A 78 7.31 -4.35 -11.35
CA ALA A 78 7.22 -3.25 -12.32
C ALA A 78 6.65 -1.95 -11.70
N GLY A 79 5.86 -2.04 -10.63
CA GLY A 79 5.33 -0.89 -9.87
C GLY A 79 6.40 -0.15 -9.07
N THR A 80 7.39 -0.87 -8.55
CA THR A 80 8.42 -0.34 -7.66
C THR A 80 9.17 0.89 -8.21
N PRO A 81 9.61 0.96 -9.49
CA PRO A 81 10.25 2.16 -10.03
C PRO A 81 9.33 3.40 -10.04
N TRP A 82 8.02 3.23 -10.13
CA TRP A 82 7.06 4.32 -10.07
C TRP A 82 6.98 4.91 -8.67
N PHE A 83 6.88 4.06 -7.64
CA PHE A 83 6.89 4.52 -6.23
C PHE A 83 8.24 5.11 -5.83
N ALA A 84 9.33 4.53 -6.30
CA ALA A 84 10.68 5.10 -6.11
C ALA A 84 10.82 6.49 -6.76
N SER A 85 10.16 6.73 -7.91
CA SER A 85 10.12 8.04 -8.56
C SER A 85 9.30 9.05 -7.76
N VAL A 86 8.21 8.63 -7.11
CA VAL A 86 7.47 9.48 -6.16
C VAL A 86 8.35 9.84 -4.97
N ALA A 87 9.06 8.88 -4.39
CA ALA A 87 10.01 9.13 -3.31
C ALA A 87 11.11 10.12 -3.74
N LYS A 88 11.70 9.94 -4.91
CA LYS A 88 12.69 10.87 -5.50
C LYS A 88 12.13 12.28 -5.64
N LEU A 89 10.92 12.44 -6.17
CA LEU A 89 10.30 13.75 -6.37
C LEU A 89 10.06 14.48 -5.04
N THR A 90 9.65 13.76 -3.99
CA THR A 90 9.33 14.32 -2.68
C THR A 90 10.54 14.44 -1.75
N GLY A 91 11.69 13.87 -2.13
CA GLY A 91 12.89 13.80 -1.29
C GLY A 91 12.81 12.76 -0.17
N GLY A 92 11.90 11.78 -0.28
CA GLY A 92 11.72 10.67 0.64
C GLY A 92 12.48 9.41 0.24
N GLN A 93 12.01 8.26 0.75
CA GLN A 93 12.56 6.94 0.48
C GLN A 93 11.45 5.93 0.25
N HIS A 94 11.69 4.98 -0.65
CA HIS A 94 10.81 3.83 -0.88
C HIS A 94 11.48 2.55 -0.41
N VAL A 95 10.73 1.70 0.30
CA VAL A 95 11.19 0.35 0.67
C VAL A 95 10.24 -0.65 0.03
N ALA A 96 10.78 -1.54 -0.81
CA ALA A 96 10.03 -2.62 -1.44
C ALA A 96 10.42 -3.96 -0.81
N VAL A 97 9.43 -4.72 -0.34
CA VAL A 97 9.62 -6.02 0.30
C VAL A 97 9.29 -7.12 -0.70
N GLU A 98 10.18 -8.10 -0.83
CA GLU A 98 9.99 -9.22 -1.74
C GLU A 98 10.51 -10.53 -1.13
N HIS A 99 9.75 -11.62 -1.31
CA HIS A 99 10.15 -12.93 -0.79
C HIS A 99 10.90 -13.79 -1.82
N ASN A 100 10.69 -13.51 -3.10
CA ASN A 100 11.26 -14.32 -4.17
C ASN A 100 12.57 -13.68 -4.70
N PRO A 101 13.74 -14.34 -4.51
CA PRO A 101 15.02 -13.77 -4.90
C PRO A 101 15.13 -13.46 -6.40
N VAL A 102 14.37 -14.15 -7.25
CA VAL A 102 14.33 -13.85 -8.68
C VAL A 102 13.66 -12.50 -8.95
N PHE A 103 12.58 -12.18 -8.22
CA PHE A 103 11.93 -10.88 -8.33
C PHE A 103 12.77 -9.80 -7.66
N VAL A 104 13.43 -10.06 -6.54
CA VAL A 104 14.41 -9.14 -5.93
C VAL A 104 15.46 -8.72 -6.99
N ALA A 105 16.10 -9.69 -7.64
CA ALA A 105 17.13 -9.40 -8.65
C ALA A 105 16.57 -8.61 -9.86
N ARG A 106 15.36 -8.93 -10.31
CA ARG A 106 14.70 -8.21 -11.41
C ARG A 106 14.36 -6.77 -11.04
N THR A 107 13.82 -6.56 -9.85
CA THR A 107 13.48 -5.22 -9.34
C THR A 107 14.71 -4.37 -9.15
N MET A 108 15.79 -4.93 -8.59
CA MET A 108 17.09 -4.25 -8.49
C MET A 108 17.63 -3.81 -9.86
N ALA A 109 17.56 -4.69 -10.87
CA ALA A 109 17.98 -4.34 -12.24
C ALA A 109 17.12 -3.22 -12.87
N LEU A 110 15.81 -3.19 -12.58
CA LEU A 110 14.94 -2.09 -12.99
C LEU A 110 15.33 -0.78 -12.32
N LEU A 111 15.54 -0.80 -11.00
CA LEU A 111 15.95 0.39 -10.25
C LEU A 111 17.30 0.94 -10.72
N GLU A 112 18.26 0.06 -11.00
CA GLU A 112 19.56 0.46 -11.58
C GLU A 112 19.38 1.09 -12.96
N HIS A 113 18.60 0.45 -13.85
CA HIS A 113 18.32 0.95 -15.20
C HIS A 113 17.70 2.35 -15.21
N TYR A 114 16.81 2.64 -14.23
CA TYR A 114 16.12 3.92 -14.11
C TYR A 114 16.81 4.91 -13.15
N GLU A 115 17.99 4.58 -12.64
CA GLU A 115 18.78 5.44 -11.73
C GLU A 115 17.99 5.81 -10.46
N LEU A 116 17.35 4.79 -9.83
CA LEU A 116 16.47 4.95 -8.66
C LEU A 116 17.00 4.25 -7.40
N LEU A 117 18.21 3.66 -7.44
CA LEU A 117 18.79 2.95 -6.30
C LEU A 117 19.00 3.84 -5.06
N ASP A 118 19.23 5.15 -5.26
CA ASP A 118 19.40 6.09 -4.16
C ASP A 118 18.07 6.42 -3.44
N PHE A 119 16.94 6.08 -4.05
CA PHE A 119 15.60 6.41 -3.58
C PHE A 119 14.76 5.18 -3.20
N CYS A 120 15.29 3.98 -3.45
CA CYS A 120 14.60 2.73 -3.18
C CYS A 120 15.54 1.66 -2.63
N THR A 121 15.11 1.00 -1.55
CA THR A 121 15.76 -0.19 -1.02
C THR A 121 14.85 -1.40 -1.23
N VAL A 122 15.35 -2.45 -1.89
CA VAL A 122 14.64 -3.73 -1.96
C VAL A 122 15.08 -4.60 -0.79
N VAL A 123 14.12 -5.05 0.00
CA VAL A 123 14.31 -5.90 1.18
C VAL A 123 13.84 -7.31 0.82
N GLU A 124 14.78 -8.24 0.78
CA GLU A 124 14.44 -9.66 0.70
C GLU A 124 13.94 -10.13 2.07
N ALA A 125 12.68 -10.61 2.11
CA ALA A 125 12.04 -11.12 3.31
C ALA A 125 11.35 -12.44 2.99
N GLU A 126 11.95 -13.55 3.40
CA GLU A 126 11.39 -14.89 3.21
C GLU A 126 10.00 -15.00 3.84
N LEU A 127 9.16 -15.85 3.26
CA LEU A 127 7.89 -16.21 3.88
C LEU A 127 8.15 -17.18 5.02
N THR A 128 7.59 -16.88 6.17
CA THR A 128 7.70 -17.69 7.40
C THR A 128 6.31 -17.96 7.97
N PRO A 129 6.08 -19.12 8.59
CA PRO A 129 4.81 -19.41 9.24
C PRO A 129 4.50 -18.39 10.34
N GLY A 130 3.32 -17.78 10.29
CA GLY A 130 2.77 -16.97 11.38
C GLY A 130 2.24 -17.83 12.53
N ALA A 131 1.75 -17.19 13.58
CA ALA A 131 1.21 -17.87 14.77
C ALA A 131 -0.03 -18.74 14.47
N ASP A 132 -0.78 -18.41 13.43
CA ASP A 132 -1.95 -19.13 12.90
C ASP A 132 -1.58 -20.16 11.85
N GLY A 133 -0.30 -20.31 11.51
CA GLY A 133 0.22 -21.20 10.48
C GLY A 133 0.13 -20.66 9.06
N ALA A 134 -0.43 -19.46 8.85
CA ALA A 134 -0.38 -18.78 7.57
C ALA A 134 1.06 -18.26 7.32
N GLU A 135 1.53 -18.36 6.07
CA GLU A 135 2.85 -17.83 5.71
C GLU A 135 2.78 -16.33 5.44
N TRP A 136 3.75 -15.60 5.98
CA TRP A 136 3.89 -14.17 5.75
C TRP A 136 5.36 -13.74 5.79
N TYR A 137 5.66 -12.53 5.33
CA TYR A 137 7.02 -11.99 5.30
C TYR A 137 7.67 -12.00 6.68
N ALA A 138 8.91 -12.45 6.78
CA ALA A 138 9.72 -12.29 7.97
C ALA A 138 9.84 -10.80 8.34
N LEU A 139 9.46 -10.43 9.56
CA LEU A 139 9.39 -9.02 9.98
C LEU A 139 10.76 -8.39 10.22
N ALA A 140 11.74 -9.17 10.70
CA ALA A 140 13.05 -8.63 11.10
C ALA A 140 13.77 -7.88 9.94
N PRO A 141 13.83 -8.39 8.69
CA PRO A 141 14.40 -7.63 7.58
C PRO A 141 13.68 -6.29 7.34
N ILE A 142 12.35 -6.25 7.44
CA ILE A 142 11.54 -5.05 7.22
C ILE A 142 11.82 -4.02 8.31
N THR A 143 11.69 -4.43 9.57
CA THR A 143 11.84 -3.53 10.74
C THR A 143 13.27 -3.05 10.96
N SER A 144 14.26 -3.70 10.36
CA SER A 144 15.64 -3.21 10.36
C SER A 144 15.87 -2.05 9.41
N ARG A 145 14.94 -1.81 8.46
CA ARG A 145 15.05 -0.77 7.42
C ARG A 145 14.02 0.34 7.57
N VAL A 146 12.94 0.08 8.31
CA VAL A 146 11.82 1.00 8.46
C VAL A 146 11.62 1.29 9.94
N SER A 147 11.63 2.56 10.32
CA SER A 147 11.44 3.00 11.70
C SER A 147 9.95 3.09 12.04
N ASP A 148 9.63 2.97 13.33
CA ASP A 148 8.27 3.17 13.83
C ASP A 148 7.77 4.58 13.49
N GLY A 149 6.51 4.68 13.04
CA GLY A 149 5.86 5.93 12.70
C GLY A 149 6.41 6.65 11.46
N SER A 150 7.25 5.99 10.64
CA SER A 150 7.91 6.66 9.51
C SER A 150 7.25 6.44 8.15
N VAL A 151 6.32 5.49 8.02
CA VAL A 151 5.71 5.13 6.73
C VAL A 151 4.49 5.99 6.46
N ASP A 152 4.58 6.88 5.49
CA ASP A 152 3.48 7.74 5.04
C ASP A 152 2.52 7.03 4.08
N VAL A 153 3.05 6.06 3.32
CA VAL A 153 2.29 5.29 2.34
C VAL A 153 2.66 3.80 2.45
N LEU A 154 1.66 2.95 2.66
CA LEU A 154 1.80 1.50 2.61
C LEU A 154 1.05 0.97 1.38
N VAL A 155 1.77 0.27 0.49
CA VAL A 155 1.18 -0.42 -0.67
C VAL A 155 1.20 -1.92 -0.42
N ILE A 156 0.02 -2.56 -0.44
CA ILE A 156 -0.14 -3.98 -0.16
C ILE A 156 -0.53 -4.68 -1.46
N ASP A 157 0.48 -5.18 -2.19
CA ASP A 157 0.33 -5.99 -3.41
C ASP A 157 0.90 -7.42 -3.26
N GLY A 158 1.36 -7.75 -2.07
CA GLY A 158 1.89 -9.04 -1.68
C GLY A 158 1.56 -9.40 -0.23
N PRO A 159 1.79 -10.67 0.15
CA PRO A 159 2.25 -11.78 -0.68
C PRO A 159 1.17 -12.25 -1.67
N PRO A 160 1.53 -13.08 -2.69
CA PRO A 160 0.58 -13.54 -3.67
C PRO A 160 -0.46 -14.49 -3.05
N ALA A 161 -1.69 -14.52 -3.61
CA ALA A 161 -2.78 -15.38 -3.13
C ALA A 161 -2.43 -16.90 -3.12
N SER A 162 -1.41 -17.32 -3.87
CA SER A 162 -0.92 -18.71 -3.84
C SER A 162 -0.29 -19.13 -2.51
N VAL A 163 0.05 -18.17 -1.65
CA VAL A 163 0.62 -18.41 -0.32
C VAL A 163 -0.44 -18.96 0.65
N GLY A 164 -1.68 -18.52 0.50
CA GLY A 164 -2.80 -19.00 1.32
C GLY A 164 -4.00 -18.05 1.28
N PRO A 165 -5.12 -18.46 1.88
CA PRO A 165 -6.31 -17.62 1.95
C PRO A 165 -6.04 -16.34 2.75
N GLN A 166 -6.58 -15.21 2.26
CA GLN A 166 -6.39 -13.89 2.86
C GLN A 166 -4.92 -13.53 3.15
N ALA A 167 -4.01 -13.91 2.24
CA ALA A 167 -2.56 -13.77 2.41
C ALA A 167 -2.11 -12.32 2.77
N ARG A 168 -2.89 -11.29 2.40
CA ARG A 168 -2.58 -9.88 2.68
C ARG A 168 -3.15 -9.37 4.00
N ARG A 169 -4.07 -10.13 4.63
CA ARG A 169 -4.75 -9.70 5.86
C ARG A 169 -3.81 -9.36 7.03
N PRO A 170 -2.70 -10.07 7.29
CA PRO A 170 -1.81 -9.76 8.39
C PRO A 170 -1.11 -8.40 8.29
N ALA A 171 -1.11 -7.77 7.10
CA ALA A 171 -0.31 -6.58 6.82
C ALA A 171 -0.52 -5.44 7.83
N LEU A 172 -1.77 -5.05 8.11
CA LEU A 172 -2.02 -3.94 9.05
C LEU A 172 -1.63 -4.32 10.47
N ALA A 173 -2.04 -5.48 10.96
CA ALA A 173 -1.74 -5.90 12.34
C ALA A 173 -0.23 -5.98 12.62
N LEU A 174 0.56 -6.37 11.63
CA LEU A 174 2.00 -6.55 11.76
C LEU A 174 2.81 -5.27 11.51
N LEU A 175 2.28 -4.35 10.68
CA LEU A 175 3.02 -3.15 10.23
C LEU A 175 2.47 -1.84 10.78
N GLU A 176 1.32 -1.84 11.48
CA GLU A 176 0.68 -0.62 11.97
C GLU A 176 1.64 0.30 12.72
N ARG A 177 2.50 -0.24 13.57
CA ARG A 177 3.47 0.54 14.32
C ARG A 177 4.47 1.31 13.46
N LEU A 178 4.71 0.86 12.23
CA LEU A 178 5.60 1.52 11.28
C LEU A 178 4.92 2.71 10.59
N LEU A 179 3.58 2.75 10.58
CA LEU A 179 2.81 3.77 9.88
C LEU A 179 2.84 5.11 10.61
N ALA A 180 3.02 6.18 9.85
CA ALA A 180 2.80 7.54 10.32
C ALA A 180 1.31 7.77 10.64
N ASP A 181 1.00 8.79 11.43
CA ASP A 181 -0.40 9.17 11.64
C ASP A 181 -1.04 9.61 10.32
N ASP A 182 -2.29 9.18 10.10
CA ASP A 182 -3.06 9.38 8.87
C ASP A 182 -2.34 8.85 7.60
N ALA A 183 -1.59 7.74 7.75
CA ALA A 183 -0.92 7.10 6.62
C ALA A 183 -1.91 6.69 5.52
N LEU A 184 -1.49 6.85 4.26
CA LEU A 184 -2.24 6.32 3.12
C LEU A 184 -1.93 4.83 2.97
N VAL A 185 -2.95 4.00 2.95
CA VAL A 185 -2.81 2.57 2.70
C VAL A 185 -3.54 2.19 1.42
N VAL A 186 -2.88 1.39 0.61
CA VAL A 186 -3.40 0.82 -0.64
C VAL A 186 -3.49 -0.69 -0.48
N LEU A 187 -4.66 -1.27 -0.72
CA LEU A 187 -4.84 -2.71 -0.88
C LEU A 187 -5.19 -2.98 -2.35
N ASP A 188 -4.27 -3.64 -3.08
CA ASP A 188 -4.52 -4.01 -4.48
C ASP A 188 -5.41 -5.26 -4.58
N ASP A 189 -5.93 -5.52 -5.78
CA ASP A 189 -6.73 -6.68 -6.13
C ASP A 189 -8.07 -6.82 -5.38
N VAL A 190 -8.69 -5.75 -4.89
CA VAL A 190 -9.99 -5.81 -4.20
C VAL A 190 -11.16 -6.28 -5.09
N VAL A 191 -10.90 -6.58 -6.34
CA VAL A 191 -11.82 -7.33 -7.21
C VAL A 191 -11.93 -8.80 -6.81
N ARG A 192 -10.97 -9.31 -6.04
CA ARG A 192 -10.96 -10.68 -5.50
C ARG A 192 -11.75 -10.74 -4.20
N ALA A 193 -12.46 -11.83 -3.98
CA ALA A 193 -13.29 -12.01 -2.78
C ALA A 193 -12.49 -11.99 -1.47
N GLU A 194 -11.24 -12.47 -1.48
CA GLU A 194 -10.39 -12.52 -0.30
C GLU A 194 -9.91 -11.14 0.14
N GLU A 195 -9.55 -10.28 -0.80
CA GLU A 195 -9.18 -8.89 -0.52
C GLU A 195 -10.40 -8.06 -0.07
N GLN A 196 -11.60 -8.33 -0.61
CA GLN A 196 -12.85 -7.73 -0.11
C GLN A 196 -13.13 -8.14 1.35
N GLN A 197 -12.94 -9.41 1.69
CA GLN A 197 -13.08 -9.90 3.05
C GLN A 197 -12.03 -9.29 3.98
N THR A 198 -10.80 -9.16 3.50
CA THR A 198 -9.71 -8.49 4.23
C THR A 198 -10.07 -7.05 4.54
N LEU A 199 -10.52 -6.28 3.55
CA LEU A 199 -10.93 -4.88 3.74
C LEU A 199 -12.08 -4.78 4.74
N ALA A 200 -13.14 -5.60 4.58
CA ALA A 200 -14.28 -5.60 5.49
C ALA A 200 -13.89 -5.95 6.93
N ALA A 201 -12.92 -6.86 7.11
CA ALA A 201 -12.41 -7.18 8.43
C ALA A 201 -11.61 -6.02 9.04
N TRP A 202 -10.78 -5.33 8.26
CA TRP A 202 -10.07 -4.15 8.73
C TRP A 202 -11.03 -2.99 9.07
N GLU A 203 -12.09 -2.77 8.30
CA GLU A 203 -13.13 -1.78 8.65
C GLU A 203 -13.76 -2.06 10.02
N GLN A 204 -13.98 -3.33 10.36
CA GLN A 204 -14.49 -3.73 11.67
C GLN A 204 -13.43 -3.60 12.79
N GLU A 205 -12.19 -3.99 12.53
CA GLU A 205 -11.10 -4.01 13.51
C GLU A 205 -10.62 -2.59 13.87
N TYR A 206 -10.52 -1.71 12.88
CA TYR A 206 -9.97 -0.36 13.04
C TYR A 206 -11.06 0.72 13.21
N GLY A 207 -12.31 0.44 12.84
CA GLY A 207 -13.44 1.33 13.03
C GLY A 207 -13.18 2.74 12.50
N ASP A 208 -13.46 3.75 13.31
CA ASP A 208 -13.30 5.17 12.93
C ASP A 208 -11.86 5.60 12.64
N ARG A 209 -10.89 4.77 12.96
CA ARG A 209 -9.48 5.02 12.62
C ARG A 209 -9.19 4.76 11.14
N LEU A 210 -9.96 3.89 10.49
CA LEU A 210 -9.83 3.55 9.07
C LEU A 210 -10.88 4.31 8.26
N ARG A 211 -10.43 5.27 7.44
CA ARG A 211 -11.30 6.04 6.56
C ARG A 211 -11.11 5.64 5.12
N VAL A 212 -12.05 4.87 4.56
CA VAL A 212 -12.02 4.45 3.16
C VAL A 212 -12.16 5.67 2.24
N LEU A 213 -11.33 5.74 1.22
CA LEU A 213 -11.38 6.69 0.12
C LEU A 213 -12.13 6.07 -1.06
N PRO A 214 -12.46 6.84 -2.12
CA PRO A 214 -13.06 6.26 -3.31
C PRO A 214 -12.20 5.11 -3.87
N ILE A 215 -12.83 3.96 -4.12
CA ILE A 215 -12.16 2.77 -4.65
C ILE A 215 -11.77 3.03 -6.12
N LEU A 216 -10.55 2.66 -6.47
CA LEU A 216 -10.02 2.71 -7.82
C LEU A 216 -10.12 1.32 -8.44
N ASP A 217 -11.00 1.13 -9.40
CA ASP A 217 -11.24 -0.12 -10.14
C ASP A 217 -10.89 -1.42 -9.40
N ARG A 218 -9.60 -1.71 -9.20
CA ARG A 218 -9.11 -2.92 -8.53
C ARG A 218 -8.39 -2.69 -7.22
N ALA A 219 -8.20 -1.45 -6.76
CA ALA A 219 -7.53 -1.14 -5.51
C ALA A 219 -8.41 -0.33 -4.56
N ALA A 220 -8.38 -0.66 -3.28
CA ALA A 220 -8.95 0.16 -2.22
C ALA A 220 -7.86 1.04 -1.60
N LEU A 221 -8.19 2.31 -1.43
CA LEU A 221 -7.35 3.28 -0.73
C LEU A 221 -8.05 3.69 0.55
N PHE A 222 -7.29 3.85 1.61
CA PHE A 222 -7.82 4.36 2.88
C PHE A 222 -6.74 5.08 3.68
N ARG A 223 -7.18 5.94 4.60
CA ARG A 223 -6.33 6.57 5.58
C ARG A 223 -6.45 5.84 6.90
N LEU A 224 -5.32 5.56 7.54
CA LEU A 224 -5.29 4.93 8.85
C LEU A 224 -4.67 5.89 9.87
N ARG A 225 -5.48 6.27 10.88
CA ARG A 225 -5.00 7.07 12.01
C ARG A 225 -4.34 6.18 13.05
N SER A 226 -3.28 6.68 13.66
CA SER A 226 -2.62 6.02 14.78
C SER A 226 -3.61 5.74 15.92
N ALA A 227 -3.37 4.70 16.72
CA ALA A 227 -4.08 4.54 17.97
C ALA A 227 -3.79 5.76 18.87
N ALA A 228 -4.82 6.31 19.51
CA ALA A 228 -4.61 7.33 20.54
C ALA A 228 -3.61 6.76 21.58
N PRO A 229 -2.65 7.56 22.06
CA PRO A 229 -1.80 7.12 23.15
C PRO A 229 -2.72 6.62 24.27
N SER A 230 -2.52 5.38 24.72
CA SER A 230 -3.22 4.90 25.91
C SER A 230 -2.90 5.89 27.03
N GLU A 231 -3.92 6.58 27.56
CA GLU A 231 -3.72 7.37 28.79
C GLU A 231 -3.10 6.43 29.81
N GLY A 232 -1.82 6.67 30.11
CA GLY A 232 -1.13 5.95 31.17
C GLY A 232 -1.96 6.10 32.46
N PRO A 233 -1.89 5.15 33.41
CA PRO A 233 -2.60 5.24 34.65
C PRO A 233 -2.30 6.61 35.25
N GLN A 234 -3.37 7.44 35.43
CA GLN A 234 -3.27 8.69 36.14
C GLN A 234 -2.65 8.36 37.48
N SER A 235 -1.46 8.92 37.74
CA SER A 235 -0.81 8.82 39.03
C SER A 235 -1.82 9.28 40.08
N GLY A 236 -2.39 8.30 40.77
CA GLY A 236 -3.34 8.57 41.85
C GLY A 236 -2.73 9.54 42.83
N ASP A 237 -3.53 10.50 43.27
CA ASP A 237 -3.31 11.38 44.38
C ASP A 237 -2.55 10.69 45.49
N GLU A 238 -1.26 11.02 45.67
CA GLU A 238 -0.58 10.73 46.92
C GLU A 238 -1.24 11.57 48.01
N PRO A 239 -1.77 10.99 49.08
CA PRO A 239 -2.33 11.79 50.18
C PRO A 239 -1.19 12.59 50.82
N ASP A 240 -1.46 13.91 50.95
CA ASP A 240 -0.58 14.85 51.64
C ASP A 240 -0.29 14.39 53.10
N PRO A 241 1.00 14.17 53.48
CA PRO A 241 1.35 13.67 54.83
C PRO A 241 1.30 14.74 55.94
N THR A 242 0.56 15.87 55.79
CA THR A 242 0.56 16.98 56.74
C THR A 242 -0.77 17.23 57.47
N GLU A 243 -1.55 16.17 57.78
CA GLU A 243 -2.66 16.32 58.72
C GLU A 243 -2.54 15.34 59.89
N GLU A 244 -1.48 15.50 60.75
CA GLU A 244 -1.49 15.07 62.17
C GLU A 244 -0.46 15.90 62.94
N ALA A 245 -1.00 16.98 63.58
CA ALA A 245 -0.41 17.57 64.78
C ALA A 245 -1.49 18.32 65.56
#